data_932a17bee94eb1f94c2e30b84425ccae
#
_entry.id   932a17bee94eb1f94c2e30b84425ccae
#
_cell.length_a   1.000
_cell.length_b   1.000
_cell.length_c   1.000
_cell.angle_alpha   90.00
_cell.angle_beta   90.00
_cell.angle_gamma   90.00
#
_symmetry.space_group_name_H-M   'P 1'
#
loop_
_entity.id
_entity.type
_entity.pdbx_description
1 polymer ?
#
loop_
_entity_poly.entity_id
_entity_poly.type
_entity_poly.pdbx_seq_one_letter_code
_entity_poly.pdbx_strand_id
1 'polypeptide(L)'
;VDGWVENGRLHLRVVDYKTGAPHLEFDGVESLFTGTGKQRLSNILQTLLYAMMLHRSRGCDVEPALYYVRNMNRPGYSPQLDDKQTGVKGARYTLYRERFEELLRAQLAELYDTSVPFRQCEDADTCKYCDFNVICKR
;
A
#
# COMPACT_ATOMS: atom_id res chain seq x y z
N VAL A 1 5.74 14.87 -3.29
CA VAL A 1 4.58 15.35 -2.52
C VAL A 1 4.12 16.64 -3.17
N ASP A 2 2.83 16.75 -3.43
CA ASP A 2 2.16 17.97 -3.84
C ASP A 2 1.02 18.30 -2.87
N GLY A 3 0.45 19.52 -2.97
CA GLY A 3 -0.59 19.93 -2.06
C GLY A 3 -1.50 21.01 -2.64
N TRP A 4 -2.72 21.08 -2.13
CA TRP A 4 -3.71 22.08 -2.48
C TRP A 4 -4.55 22.47 -1.28
N VAL A 5 -5.22 23.60 -1.38
CA VAL A 5 -6.18 24.04 -0.34
C VAL A 5 -7.59 23.87 -0.88
N GLU A 6 -8.42 23.15 -0.14
CA GLU A 6 -9.82 22.93 -0.44
C GLU A 6 -10.66 23.26 0.79
N ASN A 7 -11.63 24.14 0.64
CA ASN A 7 -12.48 24.61 1.75
C ASN A 7 -11.70 25.13 2.97
N GLY A 8 -10.58 25.83 2.74
CA GLY A 8 -9.71 26.35 3.80
C GLY A 8 -8.85 25.31 4.52
N ARG A 9 -8.84 24.07 4.06
CA ARG A 9 -8.01 22.99 4.62
C ARG A 9 -6.90 22.59 3.65
N LEU A 10 -5.72 22.37 4.19
CA LEU A 10 -4.60 21.83 3.42
C LEU A 10 -4.81 20.33 3.20
N HIS A 11 -4.71 19.92 1.94
CA HIS A 11 -4.64 18.53 1.50
C HIS A 11 -3.28 18.29 0.87
N LEU A 12 -2.71 17.13 1.17
CA LEU A 12 -1.45 16.69 0.57
C LEU A 12 -1.68 15.42 -0.23
N ARG A 13 -0.90 15.26 -1.29
CA ARG A 13 -0.78 14.01 -2.04
C ARG A 13 0.64 13.48 -1.92
N VAL A 14 0.78 12.23 -1.52
CA VAL A 14 2.05 11.52 -1.61
C VAL A 14 2.03 10.64 -2.85
N VAL A 15 3.04 10.82 -3.69
CA VAL A 15 3.16 10.13 -4.98
C VAL A 15 4.34 9.17 -4.93
N ASP A 16 4.10 7.93 -5.31
CA ASP A 16 5.13 6.93 -5.55
C ASP A 16 5.14 6.54 -7.04
N TYR A 17 6.33 6.56 -7.67
CA TYR A 17 6.49 6.28 -9.10
C TYR A 17 6.85 4.81 -9.31
N LYS A 18 6.12 4.14 -10.20
CA LYS A 18 6.30 2.73 -10.52
C LYS A 18 6.49 2.51 -12.02
N THR A 19 7.38 1.59 -12.38
CA THR A 19 7.65 1.22 -13.79
C THR A 19 6.91 -0.05 -14.22
N GLY A 20 6.33 -0.79 -13.28
CA GLY A 20 5.63 -2.05 -13.51
C GLY A 20 4.24 -1.91 -14.14
N ALA A 21 3.48 -3.00 -14.14
CA ALA A 21 2.07 -2.98 -14.54
C ALA A 21 1.21 -2.23 -13.51
N PRO A 22 0.22 -1.43 -13.94
CA PRO A 22 -0.61 -0.67 -13.03
C PRO A 22 -1.51 -1.58 -12.17
N HIS A 23 -1.56 -1.27 -10.88
CA HIS A 23 -2.48 -1.84 -9.93
C HIS A 23 -2.86 -0.73 -8.94
N LEU A 24 -4.05 -0.19 -9.08
CA LEU A 24 -4.54 0.97 -8.34
C LEU A 24 -5.75 0.67 -7.47
N GLU A 25 -6.21 -0.59 -7.50
CA GLU A 25 -7.41 -1.02 -6.81
C GLU A 25 -7.09 -1.99 -5.68
N PHE A 26 -7.82 -1.90 -4.58
CA PHE A 26 -7.76 -2.84 -3.46
C PHE A 26 -9.18 -3.14 -2.94
N ASP A 27 -9.33 -4.22 -2.22
CA ASP A 27 -10.62 -4.70 -1.72
C ASP A 27 -10.64 -4.61 -0.18
N GLY A 28 -10.80 -3.38 0.29
CA GLY A 28 -10.70 -3.05 1.70
C GLY A 28 -9.28 -3.08 2.25
N VAL A 29 -9.07 -2.39 3.36
CA VAL A 29 -7.73 -2.22 3.97
C VAL A 29 -7.13 -3.55 4.44
N GLU A 30 -7.93 -4.54 4.79
CA GLU A 30 -7.52 -5.89 5.19
C GLU A 30 -6.75 -6.60 4.07
N SER A 31 -7.15 -6.40 2.81
CA SER A 31 -6.51 -7.02 1.65
C SER A 31 -5.04 -6.65 1.48
N LEU A 32 -4.63 -5.53 2.05
CA LEU A 32 -3.24 -5.07 2.02
C LEU A 32 -2.30 -5.91 2.88
N PHE A 33 -2.85 -6.63 3.87
CA PHE A 33 -2.08 -7.40 4.85
C PHE A 33 -2.19 -8.91 4.65
N THR A 34 -3.11 -9.40 3.80
CA THR A 34 -3.42 -10.84 3.65
C THR A 34 -2.92 -11.46 2.35
N GLY A 35 -2.54 -10.66 1.36
CA GLY A 35 -2.11 -11.17 0.06
C GLY A 35 -0.73 -11.84 0.08
N THR A 36 -0.59 -12.92 -0.68
CA THR A 36 0.68 -13.63 -0.89
C THR A 36 1.11 -13.60 -2.37
N GLY A 37 2.41 -13.74 -2.64
CA GLY A 37 2.93 -13.81 -4.00
C GLY A 37 2.48 -12.65 -4.89
N LYS A 38 1.93 -12.97 -6.06
CA LYS A 38 1.45 -11.98 -7.05
C LYS A 38 0.21 -11.20 -6.61
N GLN A 39 -0.53 -11.71 -5.63
CA GLN A 39 -1.72 -11.05 -5.07
C GLN A 39 -1.36 -9.99 -4.02
N ARG A 40 -0.09 -9.90 -3.65
CA ARG A 40 0.39 -8.96 -2.65
C ARG A 40 0.29 -7.53 -3.14
N LEU A 41 -0.46 -6.71 -2.44
CA LEU A 41 -0.67 -5.29 -2.75
C LEU A 41 0.42 -4.39 -2.13
N SER A 42 1.69 -4.82 -2.20
CA SER A 42 2.83 -4.18 -1.54
C SER A 42 3.01 -2.72 -1.94
N ASN A 43 2.74 -2.37 -3.20
CA ASN A 43 2.85 -0.99 -3.67
C ASN A 43 1.79 -0.08 -3.01
N ILE A 44 0.57 -0.57 -2.86
CA ILE A 44 -0.53 0.18 -2.21
C ILE A 44 -0.26 0.29 -0.71
N LEU A 45 0.14 -0.81 -0.05
CA LEU A 45 0.55 -0.81 1.36
C LEU A 45 1.67 0.21 1.62
N GLN A 46 2.71 0.21 0.79
CA GLN A 46 3.83 1.14 0.88
C GLN A 46 3.36 2.60 0.76
N THR A 47 2.49 2.89 -0.20
CA THR A 47 2.01 4.26 -0.42
C THR A 47 1.12 4.75 0.73
N LEU A 48 0.31 3.86 1.32
CA LEU A 48 -0.44 4.17 2.54
C LEU A 48 0.45 4.39 3.76
N LEU A 49 1.57 3.65 3.89
CA LEU A 49 2.58 3.93 4.92
C LEU A 49 3.18 5.33 4.76
N TYR A 50 3.51 5.75 3.54
CA TYR A 50 3.99 7.11 3.29
C TYR A 50 2.93 8.16 3.62
N ALA A 51 1.66 7.89 3.28
CA ALA A 51 0.55 8.78 3.62
C ALA A 51 0.37 8.90 5.15
N MET A 52 0.50 7.79 5.89
CA MET A 52 0.50 7.77 7.36
C MET A 52 1.61 8.66 7.94
N MET A 53 2.84 8.49 7.46
CA MET A 53 3.99 9.26 7.94
C MET A 53 3.79 10.76 7.69
N LEU A 54 3.31 11.12 6.51
CA LEU A 54 3.05 12.50 6.13
C LEU A 54 1.89 13.10 6.94
N HIS A 55 0.80 12.34 7.11
CA HIS A 55 -0.31 12.73 7.97
C HIS A 55 0.13 13.01 9.41
N ARG A 56 0.92 12.12 10.00
CA ARG A 56 1.45 12.29 11.37
C ARG A 56 2.35 13.50 11.51
N SER A 57 3.13 13.83 10.48
CA SER A 57 4.07 14.96 10.51
C SER A 57 3.42 16.30 10.25
N ARG A 58 2.30 16.35 9.50
CA ARG A 58 1.66 17.58 9.01
C ARG A 58 0.29 17.85 9.59
N GLY A 59 -0.37 16.85 10.18
CA GLY A 59 -1.72 16.97 10.75
C GLY A 59 -2.82 17.24 9.72
N CYS A 60 -2.58 16.98 8.44
CA CYS A 60 -3.55 17.22 7.36
C CYS A 60 -3.95 15.90 6.67
N ASP A 61 -5.02 15.96 5.88
CA ASP A 61 -5.43 14.82 5.07
C ASP A 61 -4.44 14.56 3.93
N VAL A 62 -4.21 13.28 3.64
CA VAL A 62 -3.24 12.84 2.63
C VAL A 62 -3.89 11.86 1.65
N GLU A 63 -3.75 12.16 0.37
CA GLU A 63 -4.12 11.28 -0.73
C GLU A 63 -2.90 10.43 -1.14
N PRO A 64 -2.93 9.11 -0.97
CA PRO A 64 -1.92 8.22 -1.54
C PRO A 64 -2.13 8.07 -3.05
N ALA A 65 -1.07 8.13 -3.84
CA ALA A 65 -1.13 8.03 -5.29
C ALA A 65 0.02 7.22 -5.86
N LEU A 66 -0.27 6.37 -6.86
CA LEU A 66 0.70 5.55 -7.57
C LEU A 66 0.79 5.99 -9.04
N TYR A 67 1.91 6.60 -9.42
CA TYR A 67 2.16 6.97 -10.81
C TYR A 67 2.88 5.84 -11.55
N TYR A 68 2.16 5.17 -12.41
CA TYR A 68 2.75 4.19 -13.33
C TYR A 68 3.24 4.90 -14.59
N VAL A 69 4.54 5.09 -14.69
CA VAL A 69 5.20 5.91 -15.72
C VAL A 69 4.76 5.56 -17.14
N ARG A 70 4.61 4.27 -17.43
CA ARG A 70 4.17 3.79 -18.76
C ARG A 70 2.74 4.21 -19.14
N ASN A 71 1.94 4.62 -18.15
CA ASN A 71 0.53 4.93 -18.33
C ASN A 71 0.21 6.43 -18.21
N MET A 72 1.17 7.25 -17.78
CA MET A 72 0.94 8.67 -17.48
C MET A 72 0.31 9.47 -18.64
N ASN A 73 0.67 9.10 -19.87
CA ASN A 73 0.18 9.79 -21.08
C ASN A 73 -1.10 9.19 -21.66
N ARG A 74 -1.71 8.19 -21.01
CA ARG A 74 -2.96 7.60 -21.49
C ARG A 74 -4.14 8.52 -21.15
N PRO A 75 -5.05 8.79 -22.10
CA PRO A 75 -6.27 9.52 -21.81
C PRO A 75 -7.05 8.89 -20.65
N GLY A 76 -7.49 9.71 -19.69
CA GLY A 76 -8.27 9.25 -18.54
C GLY A 76 -7.47 8.52 -17.46
N TYR A 77 -6.14 8.47 -17.55
CA TYR A 77 -5.32 7.89 -16.48
C TYR A 77 -5.44 8.72 -15.20
N SER A 78 -5.71 8.04 -14.09
CA SER A 78 -5.66 8.61 -12.74
C SER A 78 -4.66 7.80 -11.90
N PRO A 79 -3.82 8.44 -11.08
CA PRO A 79 -2.91 7.76 -10.15
C PRO A 79 -3.55 7.42 -8.80
N GLN A 80 -4.81 7.79 -8.60
CA GLN A 80 -5.53 7.63 -7.36
C GLN A 80 -5.80 6.15 -7.06
N LEU A 81 -5.84 5.80 -5.79
CA LEU A 81 -6.20 4.48 -5.33
C LEU A 81 -7.71 4.35 -5.17
N ASP A 82 -8.27 3.24 -5.61
CA ASP A 82 -9.70 2.95 -5.53
C ASP A 82 -9.96 1.75 -4.61
N ASP A 83 -10.88 1.92 -3.67
CA ASP A 83 -11.35 0.84 -2.81
C ASP A 83 -12.62 0.21 -3.38
N LYS A 84 -12.51 -1.03 -3.81
CA LYS A 84 -13.63 -1.79 -4.38
C LYS A 84 -14.67 -2.19 -3.33
N GLN A 85 -14.24 -2.46 -2.12
CA GLN A 85 -15.14 -2.89 -1.04
C GLN A 85 -16.13 -1.79 -0.67
N THR A 86 -15.63 -0.56 -0.57
CA THR A 86 -16.47 0.60 -0.19
C THR A 86 -16.99 1.39 -1.39
N GLY A 87 -16.45 1.14 -2.59
CA GLY A 87 -16.75 1.90 -3.80
C GLY A 87 -16.11 3.30 -3.83
N VAL A 88 -15.20 3.60 -2.89
CA VAL A 88 -14.52 4.89 -2.82
C VAL A 88 -13.52 5.02 -3.97
N LYS A 89 -13.66 6.11 -4.73
CA LYS A 89 -12.71 6.56 -5.75
C LYS A 89 -11.80 7.64 -5.17
N GLY A 90 -10.50 7.52 -5.40
CA GLY A 90 -9.53 8.45 -4.82
C GLY A 90 -9.43 8.31 -3.29
N ALA A 91 -9.05 7.14 -2.82
CA ALA A 91 -8.94 6.83 -1.40
C ALA A 91 -8.01 7.82 -0.68
N ARG A 92 -8.46 8.35 0.45
CA ARG A 92 -7.68 9.21 1.34
C ARG A 92 -7.28 8.47 2.59
N TYR A 93 -6.07 8.72 3.10
CA TYR A 93 -5.53 8.01 4.26
C TYR A 93 -6.44 8.08 5.49
N THR A 94 -7.04 9.25 5.76
CA THR A 94 -7.89 9.46 6.94
C THR A 94 -9.12 8.54 7.00
N LEU A 95 -9.60 8.04 5.85
CA LEU A 95 -10.71 7.08 5.78
C LEU A 95 -10.33 5.71 6.35
N TYR A 96 -9.06 5.35 6.27
CA TYR A 96 -8.54 4.03 6.63
C TYR A 96 -7.67 4.05 7.89
N ARG A 97 -7.35 5.23 8.43
CA ARG A 97 -6.33 5.45 9.44
C ARG A 97 -6.40 4.48 10.60
N GLU A 98 -7.54 4.40 11.26
CA GLU A 98 -7.68 3.61 12.49
C GLU A 98 -7.44 2.12 12.22
N ARG A 99 -8.11 1.59 11.22
CA ARG A 99 -8.01 0.18 10.87
C ARG A 99 -6.65 -0.18 10.27
N PHE A 100 -6.12 0.69 9.41
CA PHE A 100 -4.78 0.50 8.84
C PHE A 100 -3.70 0.45 9.93
N GLU A 101 -3.74 1.37 10.89
CA GLU A 101 -2.76 1.41 11.97
C GLU A 101 -2.92 0.24 12.94
N GLU A 102 -4.13 -0.24 13.17
CA GLU A 102 -4.39 -1.44 13.96
C GLU A 102 -3.76 -2.68 13.31
N LEU A 103 -4.05 -2.90 12.02
CA LEU A 103 -3.50 -4.03 11.26
C LEU A 103 -1.97 -3.96 11.15
N LEU A 104 -1.42 -2.77 10.93
CA LEU A 104 0.02 -2.57 10.90
C LEU A 104 0.67 -2.93 12.25
N ARG A 105 0.08 -2.49 13.37
CA ARG A 105 0.59 -2.86 14.70
C ARG A 105 0.53 -4.36 14.94
N ALA A 106 -0.56 -5.02 14.55
CA ALA A 106 -0.70 -6.46 14.66
C ALA A 106 0.39 -7.20 13.86
N GLN A 107 0.62 -6.77 12.61
CA GLN A 107 1.65 -7.36 11.75
C GLN A 107 3.08 -7.16 12.30
N LEU A 108 3.35 -5.97 12.84
CA LEU A 108 4.63 -5.70 13.49
C LEU A 108 4.79 -6.47 14.79
N ALA A 109 3.74 -6.62 15.58
CA ALA A 109 3.78 -7.42 16.80
C ALA A 109 4.11 -8.89 16.49
N GLU A 110 3.50 -9.48 15.47
CA GLU A 110 3.83 -10.83 15.00
C GLU A 110 5.29 -10.93 14.52
N LEU A 111 5.75 -9.96 13.73
CA LEU A 111 7.12 -9.94 13.21
C LEU A 111 8.18 -9.92 14.31
N TYR A 112 7.92 -9.21 15.42
CA TYR A 112 8.84 -9.08 16.55
C TYR A 112 8.57 -10.08 17.68
N ASP A 113 7.57 -10.97 17.54
CA ASP A 113 7.30 -12.01 18.51
C ASP A 113 8.32 -13.15 18.38
N THR A 114 9.26 -13.22 19.32
CA THR A 114 10.29 -14.26 19.34
C THR A 114 9.77 -15.66 19.60
N SER A 115 8.52 -15.80 20.03
CA SER A 115 7.86 -17.11 20.22
C SER A 115 7.32 -17.70 18.91
N VAL A 116 7.17 -16.86 17.87
CA VAL A 116 6.69 -17.29 16.54
C VAL A 116 7.90 -17.60 15.64
N PRO A 117 8.14 -18.87 15.30
CA PRO A 117 9.26 -19.21 14.43
C PRO A 117 9.02 -18.79 13.00
N PHE A 118 10.07 -18.33 12.30
CA PHE A 118 10.02 -18.15 10.85
C PHE A 118 9.75 -19.47 10.14
N ARG A 119 8.82 -19.46 9.20
CA ARG A 119 8.46 -20.62 8.38
C ARG A 119 8.77 -20.35 6.92
N GLN A 120 9.06 -21.43 6.17
CA GLN A 120 9.18 -21.32 4.72
C GLN A 120 7.84 -20.90 4.12
N CYS A 121 7.89 -20.05 3.08
CA CYS A 121 6.71 -19.70 2.31
C CYS A 121 6.10 -20.96 1.67
N GLU A 122 4.80 -21.14 1.79
CA GLU A 122 4.07 -22.26 1.18
C GLU A 122 3.92 -22.08 -0.34
N ASP A 123 3.87 -20.82 -0.81
CA ASP A 123 3.73 -20.47 -2.22
C ASP A 123 5.08 -20.63 -2.96
N ALA A 124 5.19 -21.70 -3.77
CA ALA A 124 6.37 -21.98 -4.56
C ALA A 124 6.66 -20.91 -5.63
N ASP A 125 5.62 -20.21 -6.14
CA ASP A 125 5.82 -19.13 -7.13
C ASP A 125 6.50 -17.92 -6.49
N THR A 126 6.27 -17.64 -5.21
CA THR A 126 7.01 -16.62 -4.45
C THR A 126 8.49 -16.98 -4.33
N CYS A 127 8.81 -18.28 -4.17
CA CYS A 127 10.17 -18.74 -4.02
C CYS A 127 11.00 -18.64 -5.32
N LYS A 128 10.36 -18.66 -6.47
CA LYS A 128 11.02 -18.67 -7.78
C LYS A 128 11.99 -17.49 -8.02
N TYR A 129 11.70 -16.34 -7.45
CA TYR A 129 12.49 -15.11 -7.57
C TYR A 129 13.03 -14.62 -6.22
N CYS A 130 13.04 -15.50 -5.21
CA CYS A 130 13.52 -15.18 -3.86
C CYS A 130 15.04 -15.37 -3.79
N ASP A 131 15.76 -14.38 -3.28
CA ASP A 131 17.21 -14.44 -3.10
C ASP A 131 17.66 -15.55 -2.13
N PHE A 132 16.73 -16.03 -1.30
CA PHE A 132 16.95 -17.06 -0.29
C PHE A 132 16.49 -18.47 -0.73
N ASN A 133 16.11 -18.66 -1.98
CA ASN A 133 15.59 -19.94 -2.48
C ASN A 133 16.58 -21.11 -2.28
N VAL A 134 17.88 -20.85 -2.42
CA VAL A 134 18.94 -21.86 -2.24
C VAL A 134 19.00 -22.32 -0.76
N ILE A 135 18.85 -21.38 0.19
CA ILE A 135 18.84 -21.70 1.62
C ILE A 135 17.60 -22.53 1.97
N CYS A 136 16.46 -22.21 1.38
CA CYS A 136 15.22 -22.91 1.56
C CYS A 136 15.11 -24.22 0.77
N LYS A 137 16.11 -24.52 -0.10
CA LYS A 137 16.11 -25.69 -1.01
C LYS A 137 14.85 -25.74 -1.90
N ARG A 138 14.47 -24.60 -2.47
CA ARG A 138 13.30 -24.39 -3.32
C ARG A 138 13.71 -23.96 -4.73
#